data_11611f453afc200ce9006e8063762d4d
#
_entry.id   11611f453afc200ce9006e8063762d4d
#
_cell.length_a   1.000
_cell.length_b   1.000
_cell.length_c   1.000
_cell.angle_alpha   90.00
_cell.angle_beta   90.00
_cell.angle_gamma   90.00
#
_symmetry.space_group_name_H-M   'P 1'
#
loop_
_entity.id
_entity.type
_entity.pdbx_description
1 polymer ?
#
loop_
_entity_poly.entity_id
_entity_poly.type
_entity_poly.pdbx_seq_one_letter_code
_entity_poly.pdbx_strand_id
1 'polypeptide(L)'
;KYKESQDERFGIIEEAMTEYPADGFELQLNHMPYFFHPNEIGEGRSIMTDWIGRVHEVVKRNGKDKELAIRLPDRIEDCMNAGLDPETWVKQGIVDVFIPEMFNENARVKISADYSEYTNLVRGTDSRVLGTVNSSIQTDRLSEAPISMIRASAMNACDQGVDGLYVSEWFQLWPY
;
A
#
# COMPACT_ATOMS: atom_id res chain seq x y z
N LYS A 1 12.71 4.91 -19.03
CA LYS A 1 13.37 6.22 -19.17
C LYS A 1 14.34 6.51 -18.03
N TYR A 2 14.17 5.94 -16.87
CA TYR A 2 15.02 6.08 -15.69
C TYR A 2 15.44 4.72 -15.15
N LYS A 3 16.03 3.89 -16.04
CA LYS A 3 16.44 2.53 -15.71
C LYS A 3 17.44 2.49 -14.54
N GLU A 4 18.39 3.42 -14.50
CA GLU A 4 19.37 3.52 -13.42
C GLU A 4 18.70 3.71 -12.06
N SER A 5 17.72 4.61 -11.95
CA SER A 5 16.98 4.81 -10.69
C SER A 5 16.11 3.60 -10.29
N GLN A 6 15.57 2.88 -11.28
CA GLN A 6 14.85 1.64 -11.01
C GLN A 6 15.79 0.54 -10.52
N ASP A 7 16.95 0.41 -11.15
CA ASP A 7 17.94 -0.61 -10.80
C ASP A 7 18.58 -0.32 -9.43
N GLU A 8 18.82 0.97 -9.10
CA GLU A 8 19.30 1.37 -7.76
C GLU A 8 18.28 1.00 -6.66
N ARG A 9 17.00 1.39 -6.83
CA ARG A 9 15.95 1.06 -5.88
C ARG A 9 15.72 -0.45 -5.78
N PHE A 10 15.80 -1.15 -6.89
CA PHE A 10 15.69 -2.60 -6.94
C PHE A 10 16.83 -3.27 -6.18
N GLY A 11 18.06 -2.77 -6.33
CA GLY A 11 19.23 -3.28 -5.60
C GLY A 11 19.06 -3.18 -4.08
N ILE A 12 18.48 -2.08 -3.58
CA ILE A 12 18.18 -1.91 -2.14
C ILE A 12 17.16 -2.96 -1.67
N ILE A 13 16.12 -3.23 -2.47
CA ILE A 13 15.10 -4.24 -2.12
C ILE A 13 15.73 -5.64 -2.12
N GLU A 14 16.54 -5.95 -3.13
CA GLU A 14 17.24 -7.23 -3.24
C GLU A 14 18.17 -7.44 -2.05
N GLU A 15 18.98 -6.44 -1.67
CA GLU A 15 19.83 -6.47 -0.49
C GLU A 15 19.00 -6.69 0.78
N ALA A 16 17.92 -5.91 0.97
CA ALA A 16 17.05 -6.03 2.15
C ALA A 16 16.48 -7.45 2.30
N MET A 17 16.09 -8.09 1.20
CA MET A 17 15.50 -9.42 1.22
C MET A 17 16.53 -10.55 1.33
N THR A 18 17.79 -10.32 0.91
CA THR A 18 18.83 -11.36 0.93
C THR A 18 19.72 -11.30 2.17
N GLU A 19 20.02 -10.10 2.68
CA GLU A 19 20.96 -9.91 3.77
C GLU A 19 20.27 -9.82 5.16
N TYR A 20 18.97 -9.59 5.20
CA TYR A 20 18.23 -9.41 6.45
C TYR A 20 17.13 -10.46 6.61
N PRO A 21 16.85 -10.93 7.85
CA PRO A 21 15.82 -11.94 8.13
C PRO A 21 14.41 -11.33 8.12
N ALA A 22 14.01 -10.76 6.97
CA ALA A 22 12.68 -10.18 6.79
C ALA A 22 11.67 -11.25 6.37
N ASP A 23 10.42 -11.17 6.87
CA ASP A 23 9.32 -12.06 6.50
C ASP A 23 8.57 -11.60 5.23
N GLY A 24 8.89 -10.42 4.74
CA GLY A 24 8.32 -9.85 3.53
C GLY A 24 8.84 -8.44 3.28
N PHE A 25 8.27 -7.79 2.29
CA PHE A 25 8.63 -6.42 1.91
C PHE A 25 7.38 -5.57 1.69
N GLU A 26 7.38 -4.33 2.21
CA GLU A 26 6.33 -3.36 1.93
C GLU A 26 6.84 -2.27 0.99
N LEU A 27 6.08 -2.00 -0.07
CA LEU A 27 6.26 -0.86 -0.95
C LEU A 27 5.23 0.22 -0.62
N GLN A 28 5.70 1.41 -0.29
CA GLN A 28 4.82 2.57 -0.11
C GLN A 28 4.70 3.35 -1.42
N LEU A 29 3.56 3.26 -2.10
CA LEU A 29 3.29 3.93 -3.37
C LEU A 29 2.18 5.00 -3.28
N ASN A 30 1.62 5.24 -2.10
CA ASN A 30 0.57 6.25 -1.88
C ASN A 30 1.12 7.63 -1.50
N HIS A 31 2.39 7.75 -1.14
CA HIS A 31 3.02 9.02 -0.79
C HIS A 31 3.65 9.67 -2.03
N MET A 32 3.07 10.77 -2.52
CA MET A 32 3.49 11.45 -3.75
C MET A 32 3.51 10.53 -4.99
N PRO A 33 2.35 10.00 -5.45
CA PRO A 33 2.27 9.06 -6.55
C PRO A 33 2.46 9.71 -7.93
N TYR A 34 3.51 10.49 -8.10
CA TYR A 34 3.89 11.14 -9.36
C TYR A 34 5.03 10.35 -10.04
N PHE A 35 4.74 9.11 -10.45
CA PHE A 35 5.74 8.23 -11.03
C PHE A 35 6.02 8.51 -12.49
N PHE A 36 5.02 9.03 -13.22
CA PHE A 36 5.07 9.25 -14.65
C PHE A 36 4.51 10.61 -15.03
N HIS A 37 4.96 11.14 -16.17
CA HIS A 37 4.32 12.32 -16.74
C HIS A 37 2.89 11.97 -17.20
N PRO A 38 1.90 12.88 -17.07
CA PRO A 38 0.51 12.59 -17.41
C PRO A 38 0.29 11.95 -18.79
N ASN A 39 1.09 12.33 -19.80
CA ASN A 39 1.01 11.77 -21.15
C ASN A 39 1.66 10.39 -21.29
N GLU A 40 2.37 9.91 -20.27
CA GLU A 40 3.11 8.64 -20.26
C GLU A 40 2.49 7.59 -19.32
N ILE A 41 1.35 7.91 -18.67
CA ILE A 41 0.69 7.04 -17.68
C ILE A 41 0.34 5.67 -18.26
N GLY A 42 -0.14 5.62 -19.50
CA GLY A 42 -0.52 4.36 -20.15
C GLY A 42 0.67 3.39 -20.30
N GLU A 43 1.81 3.89 -20.76
CA GLU A 43 3.07 3.12 -20.82
C GLU A 43 3.61 2.86 -19.40
N GLY A 44 3.46 3.83 -18.52
CA GLY A 44 3.87 3.77 -17.12
C GLY A 44 3.28 2.61 -16.35
N ARG A 45 2.02 2.23 -16.61
CA ARG A 45 1.38 1.08 -15.98
C ARG A 45 2.09 -0.23 -16.30
N SER A 46 2.48 -0.45 -17.55
CA SER A 46 3.23 -1.64 -17.94
C SER A 46 4.61 -1.65 -17.28
N ILE A 47 5.31 -0.53 -17.29
CA ILE A 47 6.63 -0.39 -16.66
C ILE A 47 6.56 -0.67 -15.15
N MET A 48 5.54 -0.12 -14.48
CA MET A 48 5.35 -0.35 -13.04
C MET A 48 4.98 -1.80 -12.75
N THR A 49 4.10 -2.40 -13.54
CA THR A 49 3.70 -3.81 -13.42
C THR A 49 4.91 -4.74 -13.56
N ASP A 50 5.74 -4.53 -14.58
CA ASP A 50 6.96 -5.33 -14.76
C ASP A 50 7.93 -5.16 -13.58
N TRP A 51 8.05 -3.94 -13.06
CA TRP A 51 8.92 -3.68 -11.91
C TRP A 51 8.39 -4.34 -10.62
N ILE A 52 7.09 -4.25 -10.34
CA ILE A 52 6.43 -4.95 -9.22
C ILE A 52 6.61 -6.47 -9.35
N GLY A 53 6.44 -7.03 -10.56
CA GLY A 53 6.69 -8.45 -10.82
C GLY A 53 8.11 -8.88 -10.45
N ARG A 54 9.11 -8.08 -10.81
CA ARG A 54 10.52 -8.34 -10.43
C ARG A 54 10.71 -8.28 -8.90
N VAL A 55 10.09 -7.32 -8.21
CA VAL A 55 10.15 -7.25 -6.75
C VAL A 55 9.52 -8.47 -6.11
N HIS A 56 8.33 -8.89 -6.58
CA HIS A 56 7.68 -10.10 -6.12
C HIS A 56 8.57 -11.34 -6.31
N GLU A 57 9.23 -11.50 -7.45
CA GLU A 57 10.16 -12.60 -7.69
C GLU A 57 11.32 -12.63 -6.67
N VAL A 58 11.86 -11.46 -6.31
CA VAL A 58 12.92 -11.35 -5.28
C VAL A 58 12.38 -11.76 -3.92
N VAL A 59 11.20 -11.29 -3.54
CA VAL A 59 10.57 -11.65 -2.26
C VAL A 59 10.35 -13.17 -2.20
N LYS A 60 9.75 -13.77 -3.22
CA LYS A 60 9.43 -15.22 -3.26
C LYS A 60 10.67 -16.11 -3.41
N ARG A 61 11.73 -15.63 -4.01
CA ARG A 61 13.02 -16.36 -4.08
C ARG A 61 13.64 -16.57 -2.71
N ASN A 62 13.42 -15.62 -1.81
CA ASN A 62 13.93 -15.66 -0.44
C ASN A 62 13.02 -16.39 0.56
N GLY A 63 11.89 -16.93 0.09
CA GLY A 63 10.94 -17.74 0.84
C GLY A 63 9.56 -17.67 0.21
N LYS A 64 8.95 -18.81 -0.08
CA LYS A 64 7.61 -18.84 -0.73
C LYS A 64 6.50 -18.28 0.16
N ASP A 65 6.71 -18.31 1.47
CA ASP A 65 5.85 -17.79 2.51
C ASP A 65 6.04 -16.29 2.78
N LYS A 66 7.10 -15.69 2.23
CA LYS A 66 7.34 -14.25 2.34
C LYS A 66 6.37 -13.48 1.46
N GLU A 67 5.95 -12.30 1.94
CA GLU A 67 4.87 -11.55 1.31
C GLU A 67 5.35 -10.19 0.77
N LEU A 68 4.82 -9.82 -0.40
CA LEU A 68 4.91 -8.48 -0.93
C LEU A 68 3.63 -7.72 -0.60
N ALA A 69 3.76 -6.72 0.28
CA ALA A 69 2.69 -5.78 0.60
C ALA A 69 2.86 -4.47 -0.18
N ILE A 70 1.78 -3.89 -0.64
CA ILE A 70 1.79 -2.59 -1.32
C ILE A 70 0.79 -1.65 -0.67
N ARG A 71 1.30 -0.52 -0.18
CA ARG A 71 0.49 0.61 0.26
C ARG A 71 0.29 1.56 -0.90
N LEU A 72 -0.97 1.83 -1.26
CA LEU A 72 -1.36 2.52 -2.49
C LEU A 72 -2.60 3.40 -2.23
N PRO A 73 -2.97 4.31 -3.17
CA PRO A 73 -4.20 5.11 -3.04
C PRO A 73 -5.43 4.25 -2.78
N ASP A 74 -6.37 4.77 -1.99
CA ASP A 74 -7.57 4.05 -1.56
C ASP A 74 -8.61 3.83 -2.67
N ARG A 75 -8.46 4.51 -3.83
CA ARG A 75 -9.30 4.34 -5.01
C ARG A 75 -8.50 3.75 -6.17
N ILE A 76 -9.09 2.76 -6.83
CA ILE A 76 -8.45 2.13 -8.02
C ILE A 76 -8.27 3.15 -9.14
N GLU A 77 -9.22 4.06 -9.32
CA GLU A 77 -9.10 5.14 -10.32
C GLU A 77 -7.86 6.02 -10.08
N ASP A 78 -7.58 6.38 -8.82
CA ASP A 78 -6.40 7.19 -8.47
C ASP A 78 -5.10 6.41 -8.71
N CYS A 79 -5.10 5.11 -8.45
CA CYS A 79 -3.99 4.22 -8.82
C CYS A 79 -3.77 4.26 -10.33
N MET A 80 -4.81 4.04 -11.12
CA MET A 80 -4.72 4.02 -12.58
C MET A 80 -4.22 5.36 -13.14
N ASN A 81 -4.63 6.49 -12.56
CA ASN A 81 -4.18 7.83 -12.92
C ASN A 81 -2.74 8.11 -12.49
N ALA A 82 -2.21 7.37 -11.51
CA ALA A 82 -0.81 7.44 -11.08
C ALA A 82 0.12 6.49 -11.86
N GLY A 83 -0.41 5.65 -12.73
CA GLY A 83 0.36 4.63 -13.45
C GLY A 83 0.53 3.33 -12.66
N LEU A 84 -0.34 3.07 -11.69
CA LEU A 84 -0.43 1.83 -10.93
C LEU A 84 -1.62 1.02 -11.44
N ASP A 85 -1.47 -0.30 -11.57
CA ASP A 85 -2.51 -1.18 -12.11
C ASP A 85 -2.80 -2.36 -11.15
N PRO A 86 -3.52 -2.10 -10.04
CA PRO A 86 -3.83 -3.14 -9.06
C PRO A 86 -4.66 -4.29 -9.65
N GLU A 87 -5.50 -4.02 -10.65
CA GLU A 87 -6.28 -5.06 -11.31
C GLU A 87 -5.39 -6.08 -12.03
N THR A 88 -4.38 -5.60 -12.75
CA THR A 88 -3.41 -6.46 -13.42
C THR A 88 -2.55 -7.21 -12.39
N TRP A 89 -2.16 -6.57 -11.30
CA TRP A 89 -1.34 -7.20 -10.27
C TRP A 89 -2.07 -8.36 -9.57
N VAL A 90 -3.36 -8.19 -9.29
CA VAL A 90 -4.21 -9.29 -8.75
C VAL A 90 -4.34 -10.43 -9.76
N LYS A 91 -4.61 -10.13 -11.04
CA LYS A 91 -4.72 -11.14 -12.10
C LYS A 91 -3.43 -11.95 -12.30
N GLN A 92 -2.28 -11.30 -12.10
CA GLN A 92 -0.96 -11.95 -12.20
C GLN A 92 -0.51 -12.63 -10.89
N GLY A 93 -1.17 -12.34 -9.76
CA GLY A 93 -0.79 -12.85 -8.45
C GLY A 93 0.57 -12.34 -7.97
N ILE A 94 0.93 -11.10 -8.31
CA ILE A 94 2.24 -10.52 -7.99
C ILE A 94 2.22 -9.59 -6.77
N VAL A 95 1.09 -9.50 -6.07
CA VAL A 95 0.94 -8.75 -4.81
C VAL A 95 0.16 -9.61 -3.83
N ASP A 96 0.73 -9.87 -2.66
CA ASP A 96 0.10 -10.69 -1.63
C ASP A 96 -0.85 -9.86 -0.75
N VAL A 97 -0.49 -8.60 -0.46
CA VAL A 97 -1.24 -7.74 0.45
C VAL A 97 -1.42 -6.34 -0.12
N PHE A 98 -2.65 -5.89 -0.23
CA PHE A 98 -3.01 -4.52 -0.57
C PHE A 98 -3.34 -3.73 0.69
N ILE A 99 -2.79 -2.52 0.82
CA ILE A 99 -3.02 -1.60 1.93
C ILE A 99 -3.53 -0.27 1.34
N PRO A 100 -4.84 -0.17 1.07
CA PRO A 100 -5.43 1.06 0.54
C PRO A 100 -5.38 2.17 1.60
N GLU A 101 -4.74 3.28 1.27
CA GLU A 101 -4.64 4.41 2.17
C GLU A 101 -4.81 5.72 1.41
N MET A 102 -5.61 6.62 1.96
CA MET A 102 -5.88 7.90 1.33
C MET A 102 -4.60 8.69 1.08
N PHE A 103 -4.42 9.06 -0.19
CA PHE A 103 -3.45 10.05 -0.59
C PHE A 103 -3.84 11.43 -0.03
N ASN A 104 -2.91 12.15 0.56
CA ASN A 104 -3.04 13.52 1.12
C ASN A 104 -3.78 13.69 2.46
N GLU A 105 -4.25 12.65 3.11
CA GLU A 105 -4.82 12.80 4.46
C GLU A 105 -3.91 12.17 5.53
N ASN A 106 -2.63 12.49 5.46
CA ASN A 106 -1.59 11.97 6.33
C ASN A 106 -2.05 11.86 7.80
N ALA A 107 -1.90 10.66 8.35
CA ALA A 107 -2.11 10.33 9.75
C ALA A 107 -3.50 10.58 10.33
N ARG A 108 -4.52 10.88 9.52
CA ARG A 108 -5.88 11.11 10.02
C ARG A 108 -6.66 9.81 10.15
N VAL A 109 -7.32 9.65 11.30
CA VAL A 109 -8.32 8.60 11.45
C VAL A 109 -9.52 8.87 10.56
N LYS A 110 -9.87 7.91 9.70
CA LYS A 110 -11.01 7.98 8.79
C LYS A 110 -12.03 6.92 9.18
N ILE A 111 -13.12 7.34 9.81
CA ILE A 111 -14.18 6.43 10.26
C ILE A 111 -15.13 5.98 9.13
N SER A 112 -15.03 6.60 7.95
CA SER A 112 -15.86 6.31 6.77
C SER A 112 -15.03 5.91 5.55
N ALA A 113 -13.86 5.27 5.76
CA ALA A 113 -13.08 4.74 4.67
C ALA A 113 -13.89 3.68 3.89
N ASP A 114 -13.74 3.66 2.57
CA ASP A 114 -14.37 2.67 1.70
C ASP A 114 -13.32 1.71 1.17
N TYR A 115 -13.43 0.44 1.54
CA TYR A 115 -12.53 -0.64 1.10
C TYR A 115 -13.18 -1.55 0.06
N SER A 116 -14.44 -1.25 -0.35
CA SER A 116 -15.25 -2.14 -1.19
C SER A 116 -14.62 -2.42 -2.56
N GLU A 117 -13.92 -1.44 -3.17
CA GLU A 117 -13.22 -1.64 -4.44
C GLU A 117 -12.15 -2.74 -4.30
N TYR A 118 -11.33 -2.69 -3.24
CA TYR A 118 -10.25 -3.64 -3.04
C TYR A 118 -10.73 -4.99 -2.53
N THR A 119 -11.66 -5.04 -1.58
CA THR A 119 -12.22 -6.32 -1.09
C THR A 119 -12.97 -7.07 -2.19
N ASN A 120 -13.60 -6.34 -3.13
CA ASN A 120 -14.19 -6.95 -4.33
C ASN A 120 -13.13 -7.40 -5.33
N LEU A 121 -12.08 -6.61 -5.53
CA LEU A 121 -11.00 -6.91 -6.46
C LEU A 121 -10.27 -8.22 -6.10
N VAL A 122 -9.95 -8.42 -4.83
CA VAL A 122 -9.20 -9.62 -4.37
C VAL A 122 -10.09 -10.83 -4.14
N ARG A 123 -11.40 -10.70 -4.24
CA ARG A 123 -12.34 -11.80 -3.94
C ARG A 123 -12.07 -13.05 -4.78
N GLY A 124 -11.82 -14.17 -4.10
CA GLY A 124 -11.53 -15.44 -4.75
C GLY A 124 -10.10 -15.60 -5.27
N THR A 125 -9.21 -14.74 -4.82
CA THR A 125 -7.75 -14.82 -5.08
C THR A 125 -7.00 -15.09 -3.78
N ASP A 126 -5.69 -15.28 -3.86
CA ASP A 126 -4.81 -15.42 -2.69
C ASP A 126 -4.36 -14.06 -2.10
N SER A 127 -4.65 -12.95 -2.79
CA SER A 127 -4.35 -11.61 -2.29
C SER A 127 -5.29 -11.20 -1.17
N ARG A 128 -4.80 -10.38 -0.24
CA ARG A 128 -5.52 -9.89 0.94
C ARG A 128 -5.56 -8.37 0.97
N VAL A 129 -6.50 -7.83 1.75
CA VAL A 129 -6.65 -6.38 1.98
C VAL A 129 -6.52 -6.09 3.47
N LEU A 130 -5.65 -5.15 3.83
CA LEU A 130 -5.60 -4.61 5.19
C LEU A 130 -6.22 -3.22 5.21
N GLY A 131 -7.16 -3.02 6.11
CA GLY A 131 -7.76 -1.70 6.37
C GLY A 131 -6.85 -0.83 7.21
N THR A 132 -6.64 0.42 6.83
CA THR A 132 -5.74 1.34 7.54
C THR A 132 -6.43 1.99 8.73
N VAL A 133 -5.72 2.05 9.84
CA VAL A 133 -6.13 2.73 11.06
C VAL A 133 -5.04 3.72 11.47
N ASN A 134 -5.36 4.99 11.43
CA ASN A 134 -4.48 6.09 11.81
C ASN A 134 -4.73 6.56 13.24
N SER A 135 -3.74 7.19 13.86
CA SER A 135 -3.75 7.55 15.28
C SER A 135 -4.18 8.97 15.55
N SER A 136 -4.28 9.84 14.55
CA SER A 136 -4.46 11.28 14.78
C SER A 136 -5.72 11.84 14.13
N ILE A 137 -6.20 12.93 14.69
CA ILE A 137 -7.15 13.85 14.04
C ILE A 137 -6.38 15.08 13.59
N GLN A 138 -6.68 15.59 12.41
CA GLN A 138 -6.06 16.83 11.98
C GLN A 138 -6.72 18.02 12.66
N THR A 139 -5.92 18.66 13.46
CA THR A 139 -6.08 20.04 13.89
C THR A 139 -4.84 20.79 13.45
N ASP A 140 -4.75 22.09 13.67
CA ASP A 140 -3.53 22.88 13.42
C ASP A 140 -2.28 22.32 14.14
N ARG A 141 -2.52 21.43 15.08
CA ARG A 141 -1.53 20.58 15.74
C ARG A 141 -2.03 19.15 15.69
N LEU A 142 -1.22 18.21 15.21
CA LEU A 142 -1.53 16.78 15.28
C LEU A 142 -1.90 16.43 16.71
N SER A 143 -3.13 15.99 16.90
CA SER A 143 -3.61 15.50 18.19
C SER A 143 -4.09 14.06 18.06
N GLU A 144 -3.93 13.29 19.13
CA GLU A 144 -4.36 11.90 19.15
C GLU A 144 -5.86 11.79 18.94
N ALA A 145 -6.26 10.86 18.09
CA ALA A 145 -7.67 10.53 17.92
C ALA A 145 -8.22 9.87 19.18
N PRO A 146 -9.44 10.22 19.61
CA PRO A 146 -10.10 9.49 20.69
C PRO A 146 -10.18 7.99 20.36
N ILE A 147 -9.99 7.15 21.34
CA ILE A 147 -10.05 5.68 21.17
C ILE A 147 -11.38 5.21 20.54
N SER A 148 -12.47 5.95 20.78
CA SER A 148 -13.77 5.68 20.14
C SER A 148 -13.73 5.85 18.62
N MET A 149 -13.00 6.86 18.11
CA MET A 149 -12.85 7.07 16.67
C MET A 149 -11.94 5.99 16.05
N ILE A 150 -10.85 5.63 16.73
CA ILE A 150 -9.96 4.55 16.31
C ILE A 150 -10.73 3.23 16.21
N ARG A 151 -11.53 2.91 17.23
CA ARG A 151 -12.40 1.73 17.23
C ARG A 151 -13.43 1.78 16.11
N ALA A 152 -14.08 2.93 15.88
CA ALA A 152 -15.06 3.08 14.81
C ALA A 152 -14.42 2.89 13.43
N SER A 153 -13.21 3.42 13.20
CA SER A 153 -12.45 3.20 11.97
C SER A 153 -12.11 1.72 11.76
N ALA A 154 -11.62 1.05 12.79
CA ALA A 154 -11.31 -0.37 12.74
C ALA A 154 -12.56 -1.23 12.48
N MET A 155 -13.67 -0.94 13.17
CA MET A 155 -14.94 -1.66 12.95
C MET A 155 -15.47 -1.45 11.53
N ASN A 156 -15.43 -0.22 11.01
CA ASN A 156 -15.84 0.07 9.64
C ASN A 156 -15.02 -0.73 8.61
N ALA A 157 -13.71 -0.86 8.81
CA ALA A 157 -12.86 -1.67 7.95
C ALA A 157 -13.25 -3.17 8.03
N CYS A 158 -13.39 -3.71 9.24
CA CYS A 158 -13.78 -5.11 9.45
C CYS A 158 -15.16 -5.42 8.84
N ASP A 159 -16.14 -4.53 8.99
CA ASP A 159 -17.50 -4.70 8.43
C ASP A 159 -17.50 -4.76 6.90
N GLN A 160 -16.49 -4.18 6.25
CA GLN A 160 -16.30 -4.24 4.80
C GLN A 160 -15.50 -5.46 4.33
N GLY A 161 -15.13 -6.36 5.25
CA GLY A 161 -14.51 -7.64 4.93
C GLY A 161 -13.03 -7.56 4.61
N VAL A 162 -12.30 -6.60 5.18
CA VAL A 162 -10.83 -6.62 5.12
C VAL A 162 -10.28 -7.79 5.93
N ASP A 163 -9.13 -8.33 5.52
CA ASP A 163 -8.51 -9.49 6.13
C ASP A 163 -7.76 -9.18 7.44
N GLY A 164 -7.52 -7.90 7.70
CA GLY A 164 -6.84 -7.43 8.90
C GLY A 164 -6.73 -5.91 8.93
N LEU A 165 -6.02 -5.40 9.92
CA LEU A 165 -5.80 -3.98 10.10
C LEU A 165 -4.32 -3.63 9.98
N TYR A 166 -4.05 -2.54 9.31
CA TYR A 166 -2.73 -1.91 9.21
C TYR A 166 -2.73 -0.62 10.03
N VAL A 167 -1.90 -0.57 11.05
CA VAL A 167 -1.74 0.62 11.89
C VAL A 167 -0.71 1.53 11.25
N SER A 168 -1.20 2.55 10.55
CA SER A 168 -0.38 3.50 9.81
C SER A 168 -0.01 4.70 10.67
N GLU A 169 1.23 5.17 10.51
CA GLU A 169 1.72 6.43 11.10
C GLU A 169 1.41 6.60 12.59
N TRP A 170 1.57 5.53 13.37
CA TRP A 170 1.37 5.58 14.81
C TRP A 170 2.60 6.20 15.49
N PHE A 171 2.70 7.52 15.44
CA PHE A 171 3.76 8.25 16.11
C PHE A 171 3.35 8.61 17.53
N GLN A 172 4.23 8.33 18.48
CA GLN A 172 4.07 8.86 19.83
C GLN A 172 4.27 10.39 19.75
N LEU A 173 3.21 11.13 20.02
CA LEU A 173 3.31 12.58 20.15
C LEU A 173 4.14 12.88 21.40
N TRP A 174 5.33 13.43 21.20
CA TRP A 174 6.15 13.89 22.32
C TRP A 174 5.44 15.10 22.96
N PRO A 175 5.21 15.09 24.28
CA PRO A 175 4.77 16.30 24.95
C PRO A 175 5.93 17.31 24.90
N TYR A 176 5.75 18.37 24.14
CA TYR A 176 6.60 19.56 24.24
C TYR A 176 6.10 20.47 25.35
#